data_2075177da54810e2f3d13a040e5b6793
#
_entry.id   2075177da54810e2f3d13a040e5b6793
#
_cell.length_a   1.000
_cell.length_b   1.000
_cell.length_c   1.000
_cell.angle_alpha   90.00
_cell.angle_beta   90.00
_cell.angle_gamma   90.00
#
_symmetry.space_group_name_H-M   'P 1'
#
loop_
_entity.id
_entity.type
_entity.pdbx_description
1 polymer ?
#
loop_
_entity_poly.entity_id
_entity_poly.type
_entity_poly.pdbx_seq_one_letter_code
_entity_poly.pdbx_strand_id
1 'polypeptide(L)'
;MTNRFRFSYLPILFIIVTEITTNFAFGLTLSEEILPDTFKNEIYDAGIHTVLLKTPGWEFSLPVLDAGSRDQLELRFDDLSGNQRNFGYTIYLCNAGWEKSELPEQEYISGFPTGVIREARASFNTTYDYFSYRLLFPEENCELIQSGNYALVIFDQENPDNIV
;
A
#
# COMPACT_ATOMS: atom_id res chain seq x y z
N MET A 1 -17.76 -0.13 22.28
CA MET A 1 -16.34 -0.29 21.95
C MET A 1 -16.18 0.19 20.52
N THR A 2 -15.39 1.24 20.29
CA THR A 2 -15.16 1.78 18.95
C THR A 2 -14.12 0.89 18.28
N ASN A 3 -14.52 0.15 17.24
CA ASN A 3 -13.59 -0.62 16.45
C ASN A 3 -12.79 0.33 15.55
N ARG A 4 -11.47 0.25 15.60
CA ARG A 4 -10.57 1.10 14.83
C ARG A 4 -9.64 0.25 13.98
N PHE A 5 -9.39 0.70 12.76
CA PHE A 5 -8.37 0.16 11.86
C PHE A 5 -7.08 0.97 12.01
N ARG A 6 -5.94 0.29 12.13
CA ARG A 6 -4.61 0.92 12.10
C ARG A 6 -3.87 0.44 10.86
N PHE A 7 -3.26 1.39 10.17
CA PHE A 7 -2.47 1.13 8.97
C PHE A 7 -0.98 1.36 9.22
N SER A 8 -0.19 0.51 8.61
CA SER A 8 1.25 0.67 8.50
C SER A 8 1.65 0.50 7.04
N TYR A 9 2.63 1.24 6.56
CA TYR A 9 3.19 1.14 5.22
C TYR A 9 4.60 0.55 5.30
N LEU A 10 4.96 -0.26 4.30
CA LEU A 10 6.10 -1.14 4.41
C LEU A 10 6.88 -1.42 3.14
N PRO A 11 8.14 -1.73 3.30
CA PRO A 11 9.04 -2.26 2.31
C PRO A 11 9.85 -3.53 2.66
N ILE A 12 10.33 -4.30 1.69
CA ILE A 12 10.97 -5.63 1.85
C ILE A 12 12.37 -5.80 1.29
N LEU A 13 13.13 -6.67 1.94
CA LEU A 13 14.46 -7.16 1.57
C LEU A 13 14.40 -8.53 0.86
N PHE A 14 15.35 -8.75 -0.05
CA PHE A 14 15.55 -9.84 -1.00
C PHE A 14 15.97 -11.19 -0.39
N ILE A 15 15.42 -12.31 -0.91
CA ILE A 15 16.14 -13.59 -1.11
C ILE A 15 15.54 -14.31 -2.33
N ILE A 16 16.40 -14.79 -3.26
CA ILE A 16 16.07 -15.50 -4.50
C ILE A 16 16.02 -16.99 -4.26
N VAL A 17 14.96 -17.68 -4.69
CA VAL A 17 15.02 -19.09 -5.12
C VAL A 17 14.02 -19.33 -6.25
N THR A 18 14.49 -19.95 -7.32
CA THR A 18 13.80 -20.24 -8.57
C THR A 18 12.97 -21.51 -8.49
N GLU A 19 11.69 -21.47 -8.87
CA GLU A 19 11.05 -22.56 -9.63
C GLU A 19 9.79 -22.08 -10.37
N ILE A 20 9.64 -22.57 -11.61
CA ILE A 20 8.66 -22.16 -12.62
C ILE A 20 7.45 -23.09 -12.54
N THR A 21 6.25 -22.53 -12.33
CA THR A 21 5.01 -23.17 -12.83
C THR A 21 4.05 -22.11 -13.35
N THR A 22 3.70 -22.27 -14.61
CA THR A 22 2.79 -21.44 -15.39
C THR A 22 1.35 -21.55 -14.88
N ASN A 23 0.74 -20.40 -14.50
CA ASN A 23 -0.70 -20.25 -14.61
C ASN A 23 -1.07 -18.80 -14.97
N PHE A 24 -1.73 -18.68 -16.11
CA PHE A 24 -2.21 -17.45 -16.70
C PHE A 24 -3.51 -17.05 -16.00
N ALA A 25 -3.42 -16.11 -15.06
CA ALA A 25 -4.56 -15.35 -14.60
C ALA A 25 -4.13 -13.89 -14.50
N PHE A 26 -4.77 -13.04 -15.30
CA PHE A 26 -4.53 -11.61 -15.36
C PHE A 26 -5.04 -10.98 -14.03
N GLY A 27 -4.19 -10.99 -13.03
CA GLY A 27 -4.39 -10.28 -11.77
C GLY A 27 -3.01 -9.86 -11.29
N LEU A 28 -2.79 -8.56 -11.18
CA LEU A 28 -1.62 -7.98 -10.51
C LEU A 28 -1.67 -8.39 -9.03
N THR A 29 -1.15 -9.55 -8.72
CA THR A 29 -0.95 -10.01 -7.35
C THR A 29 0.54 -10.13 -7.11
N LEU A 30 1.02 -9.49 -6.05
CA LEU A 30 2.36 -9.76 -5.53
C LEU A 30 2.48 -11.26 -5.25
N SER A 31 3.57 -11.86 -5.66
CA SER A 31 3.84 -13.24 -5.28
C SER A 31 4.02 -13.31 -3.76
N GLU A 32 3.43 -14.27 -3.10
CA GLU A 32 3.44 -14.44 -1.64
C GLU A 32 4.87 -14.58 -1.08
N GLU A 33 5.81 -14.99 -1.92
CA GLU A 33 7.23 -15.20 -1.63
C GLU A 33 8.04 -13.90 -1.41
N ILE A 34 7.48 -12.73 -1.79
CA ILE A 34 8.14 -11.42 -1.70
C ILE A 34 7.72 -10.64 -0.45
N LEU A 35 6.64 -11.08 0.20
CA LEU A 35 6.15 -10.42 1.39
C LEU A 35 7.02 -10.74 2.60
N PRO A 36 7.28 -9.77 3.51
CA PRO A 36 8.03 -10.02 4.72
C PRO A 36 7.22 -10.87 5.69
N ASP A 37 7.91 -11.63 6.51
CA ASP A 37 7.30 -12.30 7.66
C ASP A 37 6.61 -11.30 8.59
N THR A 38 7.18 -10.11 8.73
CA THR A 38 6.67 -9.03 9.60
C THR A 38 6.69 -7.70 8.90
N PHE A 39 5.56 -7.02 8.84
CA PHE A 39 5.41 -5.70 8.24
C PHE A 39 5.93 -4.58 9.16
N LYS A 40 6.69 -3.60 8.61
CA LYS A 40 7.25 -2.42 9.30
C LYS A 40 7.01 -1.17 8.45
N ASN A 41 7.00 0.01 9.01
CA ASN A 41 7.02 1.27 8.28
C ASN A 41 8.41 1.57 7.74
N GLU A 42 8.65 1.33 6.48
CA GLU A 42 9.98 1.46 5.89
C GLU A 42 9.84 1.83 4.41
N ILE A 43 10.81 2.47 3.77
CA ILE A 43 10.86 2.82 2.35
C ILE A 43 12.05 2.08 1.76
N TYR A 44 11.87 1.30 0.68
CA TYR A 44 12.95 0.49 0.09
C TYR A 44 13.50 1.06 -1.20
N ASP A 45 12.70 1.83 -1.93
CA ASP A 45 13.18 2.52 -3.11
C ASP A 45 13.80 3.87 -2.71
N ALA A 46 15.09 4.04 -2.96
CA ALA A 46 15.81 5.28 -2.66
C ALA A 46 15.28 6.51 -3.42
N GLY A 47 14.48 6.33 -4.46
CA GLY A 47 13.80 7.41 -5.18
C GLY A 47 12.52 7.90 -4.50
N ILE A 48 11.97 7.14 -3.56
CA ILE A 48 10.72 7.50 -2.87
C ILE A 48 11.00 8.31 -1.61
N HIS A 49 10.30 9.41 -1.48
CA HIS A 49 10.45 10.36 -0.38
C HIS A 49 9.09 10.86 0.14
N THR A 50 9.11 11.54 1.27
CA THR A 50 7.96 12.28 1.82
C THR A 50 6.71 11.41 1.99
N VAL A 51 6.87 10.14 2.41
CA VAL A 51 5.75 9.22 2.57
C VAL A 51 4.91 9.62 3.78
N LEU A 52 3.64 9.94 3.55
CA LEU A 52 2.67 10.33 4.58
C LEU A 52 1.37 9.53 4.40
N LEU A 53 0.90 8.92 5.47
CA LEU A 53 -0.44 8.31 5.55
C LEU A 53 -1.22 8.98 6.68
N LYS A 54 -2.28 9.67 6.34
CA LYS A 54 -3.00 10.57 7.25
C LYS A 54 -4.48 10.69 6.91
N THR A 55 -5.26 11.29 7.78
CA THR A 55 -6.62 11.74 7.45
C THR A 55 -6.56 12.93 6.47
N PRO A 56 -7.36 12.95 5.38
CA PRO A 56 -7.38 14.06 4.45
C PRO A 56 -7.59 15.41 5.16
N GLY A 57 -6.74 16.38 4.82
CA GLY A 57 -6.82 17.73 5.40
C GLY A 57 -6.24 17.89 6.81
N TRP A 58 -5.74 16.82 7.44
CA TRP A 58 -5.15 16.89 8.78
C TRP A 58 -3.74 16.27 8.81
N GLU A 59 -2.72 17.11 8.73
CA GLU A 59 -1.31 16.70 8.56
C GLU A 59 -0.75 15.82 9.69
N PHE A 60 -1.24 15.98 10.91
CA PHE A 60 -0.72 15.28 12.09
C PHE A 60 -1.67 14.20 12.62
N SER A 61 -2.63 13.76 11.80
CA SER A 61 -3.51 12.66 12.19
C SER A 61 -2.78 11.32 12.20
N LEU A 62 -3.22 10.43 13.07
CA LEU A 62 -2.82 9.04 12.98
C LEU A 62 -3.59 8.35 11.84
N PRO A 63 -2.98 7.38 11.14
CA PRO A 63 -3.65 6.61 10.10
C PRO A 63 -4.61 5.58 10.72
N VAL A 64 -5.75 6.05 11.20
CA VAL A 64 -6.77 5.25 11.86
C VAL A 64 -8.12 5.54 11.24
N LEU A 65 -8.85 4.49 10.88
CA LEU A 65 -10.25 4.54 10.42
C LEU A 65 -11.16 3.91 11.46
N ASP A 66 -12.35 4.48 11.63
CA ASP A 66 -13.38 3.86 12.45
C ASP A 66 -14.14 2.81 11.62
N ALA A 67 -14.34 1.62 12.18
CA ALA A 67 -15.02 0.53 11.48
C ALA A 67 -16.45 0.93 11.08
N GLY A 68 -16.80 0.68 9.84
CA GLY A 68 -18.11 1.00 9.28
C GLY A 68 -18.30 2.50 8.95
N SER A 69 -17.28 3.34 9.12
CA SER A 69 -17.29 4.70 8.58
C SER A 69 -17.03 4.67 7.07
N ARG A 70 -17.34 5.79 6.39
CA ARG A 70 -16.92 6.04 5.01
C ARG A 70 -15.69 6.94 4.94
N ASP A 71 -15.00 7.07 6.05
CA ASP A 71 -13.79 7.87 6.12
C ASP A 71 -12.67 7.22 5.31
N GLN A 72 -11.79 8.05 4.78
CA GLN A 72 -10.64 7.60 4.00
C GLN A 72 -9.35 8.13 4.63
N LEU A 73 -8.27 7.42 4.40
CA LEU A 73 -6.91 7.92 4.61
C LEU A 73 -6.36 8.45 3.28
N GLU A 74 -5.47 9.40 3.37
CA GLU A 74 -4.70 9.92 2.26
C GLU A 74 -3.26 9.43 2.39
N LEU A 75 -2.84 8.58 1.45
CA LEU A 75 -1.42 8.30 1.23
C LEU A 75 -0.88 9.34 0.26
N ARG A 76 0.29 9.92 0.58
CA ARG A 76 1.07 10.77 -0.32
C ARG A 76 2.53 10.38 -0.27
N PHE A 77 3.18 10.42 -1.41
CA PHE A 77 4.64 10.28 -1.51
C PHE A 77 5.16 10.98 -2.77
N ASP A 78 6.45 11.28 -2.77
CA ASP A 78 7.15 11.90 -3.89
C ASP A 78 8.16 10.90 -4.47
N ASP A 79 8.17 10.77 -5.80
CA ASP A 79 9.13 9.96 -6.55
C ASP A 79 10.13 10.89 -7.27
N LEU A 80 11.38 10.82 -6.86
CA LEU A 80 12.49 11.62 -7.38
C LEU A 80 13.27 10.91 -8.49
N SER A 81 12.76 9.81 -9.05
CA SER A 81 13.41 9.08 -10.16
C SER A 81 13.48 9.90 -11.46
N GLY A 82 12.75 11.02 -11.54
CA GLY A 82 12.72 11.93 -12.68
C GLY A 82 11.73 11.52 -13.78
N ASN A 83 11.14 10.33 -13.72
CA ASN A 83 10.12 9.85 -14.65
C ASN A 83 8.85 9.48 -13.90
N GLN A 84 7.70 9.65 -14.58
CA GLN A 84 6.45 9.14 -14.03
C GLN A 84 6.46 7.61 -14.08
N ARG A 85 6.29 6.99 -12.91
CA ARG A 85 6.10 5.54 -12.77
C ARG A 85 4.64 5.21 -12.49
N ASN A 86 4.26 3.95 -12.72
CA ASN A 86 2.94 3.44 -12.41
C ASN A 86 3.01 2.59 -11.14
N PHE A 87 2.29 3.03 -10.09
CA PHE A 87 2.27 2.31 -8.82
C PHE A 87 0.94 1.59 -8.60
N GLY A 88 1.05 0.35 -8.14
CA GLY A 88 -0.05 -0.40 -7.57
C GLY A 88 0.02 -0.40 -6.05
N TYR A 89 -1.08 -0.81 -5.42
CA TYR A 89 -1.12 -1.08 -3.99
C TYR A 89 -1.87 -2.36 -3.70
N THR A 90 -1.57 -2.96 -2.57
CA THR A 90 -2.36 -4.06 -1.99
C THR A 90 -2.44 -3.91 -0.48
N ILE A 91 -3.43 -4.53 0.14
CA ILE A 91 -3.66 -4.47 1.58
C ILE A 91 -3.73 -5.85 2.19
N TYR A 92 -3.13 -5.98 3.35
CA TYR A 92 -3.16 -7.21 4.14
C TYR A 92 -3.63 -6.93 5.56
N LEU A 93 -4.53 -7.77 6.06
CA LEU A 93 -4.81 -7.81 7.49
C LEU A 93 -3.60 -8.41 8.21
N CYS A 94 -3.24 -7.81 9.34
CA CYS A 94 -2.12 -8.25 10.16
C CYS A 94 -2.56 -8.57 11.58
N ASN A 95 -1.82 -9.47 12.22
CA ASN A 95 -1.94 -9.72 13.65
C ASN A 95 -1.30 -8.58 14.48
N ALA A 96 -1.29 -8.73 15.80
CA ALA A 96 -0.68 -7.74 16.72
C ALA A 96 0.84 -7.61 16.55
N GLY A 97 1.51 -8.62 15.99
CA GLY A 97 2.94 -8.62 15.66
C GLY A 97 3.25 -8.05 14.28
N TRP A 98 2.24 -7.57 13.55
CA TRP A 98 2.37 -7.11 12.15
C TRP A 98 2.78 -8.21 11.17
N GLU A 99 2.49 -9.46 11.47
CA GLU A 99 2.58 -10.58 10.54
C GLU A 99 1.28 -10.68 9.74
N LYS A 100 1.36 -11.11 8.48
CA LYS A 100 0.19 -11.33 7.64
C LYS A 100 -0.77 -12.31 8.33
N SER A 101 -2.06 -11.98 8.36
CA SER A 101 -3.09 -12.87 8.88
C SER A 101 -3.27 -14.09 7.97
N GLU A 102 -3.54 -15.25 8.57
CA GLU A 102 -3.90 -16.46 7.84
C GLU A 102 -5.36 -16.44 7.33
N LEU A 103 -6.13 -15.41 7.69
CA LEU A 103 -7.52 -15.28 7.24
C LEU A 103 -7.58 -15.05 5.73
N PRO A 104 -8.48 -15.72 5.01
CA PRO A 104 -8.75 -15.42 3.61
C PRO A 104 -9.18 -13.98 3.40
N GLU A 105 -8.77 -13.36 2.29
CA GLU A 105 -9.04 -11.94 2.01
C GLU A 105 -10.52 -11.59 2.09
N GLN A 106 -11.41 -12.49 1.66
CA GLN A 106 -12.85 -12.32 1.67
C GLN A 106 -13.45 -12.21 3.08
N GLU A 107 -12.71 -12.60 4.12
CA GLU A 107 -13.16 -12.49 5.52
C GLU A 107 -12.87 -11.12 6.13
N TYR A 108 -11.96 -10.33 5.55
CA TYR A 108 -11.60 -9.02 6.08
C TYR A 108 -11.77 -7.87 5.07
N ILE A 109 -11.97 -8.17 3.77
CA ILE A 109 -12.24 -7.18 2.72
C ILE A 109 -13.44 -7.63 1.89
N SER A 110 -14.35 -6.69 1.65
CA SER A 110 -15.38 -6.78 0.63
C SER A 110 -14.95 -5.96 -0.58
N GLY A 111 -14.82 -6.60 -1.74
CA GLY A 111 -14.33 -5.99 -2.97
C GLY A 111 -12.88 -6.35 -3.29
N PHE A 112 -12.09 -5.40 -3.74
CA PHE A 112 -10.74 -5.65 -4.25
C PHE A 112 -9.67 -5.15 -3.27
N PRO A 113 -8.77 -6.04 -2.78
CA PRO A 113 -7.67 -5.65 -1.90
C PRO A 113 -6.55 -4.91 -2.63
N THR A 114 -6.53 -4.96 -3.96
CA THR A 114 -5.48 -4.42 -4.82
C THR A 114 -6.04 -3.34 -5.73
N GLY A 115 -5.26 -2.29 -5.96
CA GLY A 115 -5.64 -1.20 -6.85
C GLY A 115 -4.44 -0.49 -7.47
N VAL A 116 -4.72 0.59 -8.18
CA VAL A 116 -3.73 1.39 -8.92
C VAL A 116 -3.76 2.83 -8.43
N ILE A 117 -2.59 3.42 -8.18
CA ILE A 117 -2.47 4.84 -7.82
C ILE A 117 -2.55 5.67 -9.10
N ARG A 118 -3.69 6.34 -9.32
CA ARG A 118 -3.95 7.08 -10.55
C ARG A 118 -3.58 8.56 -10.47
N GLU A 119 -3.57 9.13 -9.28
CA GLU A 119 -3.27 10.55 -9.11
C GLU A 119 -1.76 10.75 -9.00
N ALA A 120 -1.15 11.25 -10.08
CA ALA A 120 0.25 11.63 -10.17
C ALA A 120 0.35 13.06 -10.69
N ARG A 121 1.18 13.89 -10.07
CA ARG A 121 1.40 15.28 -10.45
C ARG A 121 2.89 15.56 -10.57
N ALA A 122 3.33 16.04 -11.74
CA ALA A 122 4.68 16.52 -11.94
C ALA A 122 4.94 17.78 -11.10
N SER A 123 6.13 17.87 -10.53
CA SER A 123 6.62 19.10 -9.90
C SER A 123 6.72 20.24 -10.93
N PHE A 124 6.59 21.46 -10.46
CA PHE A 124 6.70 22.64 -11.31
C PHE A 124 7.64 23.67 -10.68
N ASN A 125 8.61 24.14 -11.48
CA ASN A 125 9.58 25.17 -11.06
C ASN A 125 10.39 24.79 -9.81
N THR A 126 10.81 23.53 -9.72
CA THR A 126 11.63 22.96 -8.64
C THR A 126 13.05 22.71 -9.11
N THR A 127 14.01 22.61 -8.17
CA THR A 127 15.42 22.35 -8.49
C THR A 127 15.64 20.91 -9.00
N TYR A 128 14.82 19.99 -8.55
CA TYR A 128 14.79 18.59 -8.99
C TYR A 128 13.40 18.26 -9.49
N ASP A 129 13.30 17.57 -10.62
CA ASP A 129 12.04 17.08 -11.12
C ASP A 129 11.61 15.85 -10.30
N TYR A 130 10.36 15.84 -9.87
CA TYR A 130 9.74 14.72 -9.15
C TYR A 130 8.25 14.61 -9.50
N PHE A 131 7.68 13.47 -9.22
CA PHE A 131 6.24 13.24 -9.30
C PHE A 131 5.67 13.00 -7.91
N SER A 132 4.64 13.75 -7.55
CA SER A 132 3.90 13.56 -6.31
C SER A 132 2.69 12.67 -6.57
N TYR A 133 2.57 11.60 -5.83
CA TYR A 133 1.50 10.62 -5.91
C TYR A 133 0.54 10.77 -4.75
N ARG A 134 -0.74 10.47 -5.03
CA ARG A 134 -1.80 10.53 -4.03
C ARG A 134 -2.78 9.37 -4.20
N LEU A 135 -3.14 8.74 -3.09
CA LEU A 135 -4.19 7.72 -3.01
C LEU A 135 -5.12 8.06 -1.85
N LEU A 136 -6.42 8.05 -2.12
CA LEU A 136 -7.46 8.02 -1.07
C LEU A 136 -7.88 6.57 -0.86
N PHE A 137 -7.72 6.09 0.36
CA PHE A 137 -7.96 4.69 0.73
C PHE A 137 -8.85 4.58 1.97
N PRO A 138 -9.79 3.61 2.02
CA PRO A 138 -10.15 2.67 0.96
C PRO A 138 -10.86 3.34 -0.24
N GLU A 139 -10.70 2.77 -1.44
CA GLU A 139 -11.46 3.18 -2.62
C GLU A 139 -12.92 2.67 -2.55
N GLU A 140 -13.82 3.21 -3.38
CA GLU A 140 -15.25 2.87 -3.37
C GLU A 140 -15.56 1.38 -3.56
N ASN A 141 -14.66 0.64 -4.22
CA ASN A 141 -14.77 -0.78 -4.49
C ASN A 141 -14.02 -1.66 -3.47
N CYS A 142 -13.61 -1.09 -2.35
CA CYS A 142 -12.88 -1.77 -1.28
C CYS A 142 -13.47 -1.37 0.07
N GLU A 143 -14.03 -2.31 0.81
CA GLU A 143 -14.56 -2.09 2.16
C GLU A 143 -13.86 -3.01 3.15
N LEU A 144 -13.37 -2.44 4.24
CA LEU A 144 -12.77 -3.18 5.34
C LEU A 144 -13.87 -3.65 6.29
N ILE A 145 -14.07 -4.96 6.37
CA ILE A 145 -15.15 -5.57 7.17
C ILE A 145 -14.69 -6.11 8.52
N GLN A 146 -13.39 -6.34 8.68
CA GLN A 146 -12.80 -6.84 9.92
C GLN A 146 -11.97 -5.73 10.58
N SER A 147 -12.14 -5.49 11.88
CA SER A 147 -11.26 -4.57 12.63
C SER A 147 -9.90 -5.21 12.89
N GLY A 148 -8.82 -4.44 12.76
CA GLY A 148 -7.47 -4.96 12.97
C GLY A 148 -6.38 -4.00 12.52
N ASN A 149 -5.15 -4.50 12.46
CA ASN A 149 -4.03 -3.82 11.86
C ASN A 149 -3.98 -4.16 10.37
N TYR A 150 -3.76 -3.16 9.53
CA TYR A 150 -3.66 -3.34 8.08
C TYR A 150 -2.33 -2.81 7.57
N ALA A 151 -1.66 -3.60 6.74
CA ALA A 151 -0.50 -3.17 5.96
C ALA A 151 -0.97 -2.72 4.57
N LEU A 152 -0.62 -1.49 4.19
CA LEU A 152 -0.79 -0.96 2.84
C LEU A 152 0.56 -1.05 2.14
N VAL A 153 0.69 -1.93 1.16
CA VAL A 153 1.93 -2.20 0.42
C VAL A 153 1.84 -1.54 -0.95
N ILE A 154 2.84 -0.74 -1.30
CA ILE A 154 2.94 -0.07 -2.60
C ILE A 154 4.02 -0.77 -3.42
N PHE A 155 3.77 -0.98 -4.70
CA PHE A 155 4.70 -1.66 -5.61
C PHE A 155 4.71 -1.01 -7.00
N ASP A 156 5.80 -1.17 -7.72
CA ASP A 156 5.92 -0.75 -9.10
C ASP A 156 5.14 -1.71 -10.01
N GLN A 157 4.18 -1.21 -10.82
CA GLN A 157 3.39 -2.06 -11.71
C GLN A 157 4.19 -2.67 -12.86
N GLU A 158 5.29 -2.05 -13.27
CA GLU A 158 6.17 -2.59 -14.31
C GLU A 158 7.06 -3.72 -13.76
N ASN A 159 7.30 -3.72 -12.46
CA ASN A 159 8.00 -4.78 -11.75
C ASN A 159 7.32 -5.01 -10.40
N PRO A 160 6.24 -5.83 -10.34
CA PRO A 160 5.46 -6.04 -9.12
C PRO A 160 6.26 -6.62 -7.95
N ASP A 161 7.40 -7.23 -8.23
CA ASP A 161 8.33 -7.72 -7.21
C ASP A 161 9.13 -6.59 -6.54
N ASN A 162 9.06 -5.38 -7.10
CA ASN A 162 9.70 -4.20 -6.56
C ASN A 162 8.71 -3.41 -5.70
N ILE A 163 8.73 -3.69 -4.42
CA ILE A 163 8.02 -2.88 -3.43
C ILE A 163 8.78 -1.58 -3.21
N VAL A 164 8.06 -0.48 -3.01
CA VAL A 164 8.65 0.87 -2.95
C VAL A 164 8.48 1.54 -1.60
#